data_84e6d41fc46964d64dc16191ab986f73
#
_entry.id   84e6d41fc46964d64dc16191ab986f73
#
_cell.length_a   1.000
_cell.length_b   1.000
_cell.length_c   1.000
_cell.angle_alpha   90.00
_cell.angle_beta   90.00
_cell.angle_gamma   90.00
#
_symmetry.space_group_name_H-M   'P 1'
#
loop_
_entity.id
_entity.type
_entity.pdbx_description
1 polymer ?
#
loop_
_entity_poly.entity_id
_entity_poly.type
_entity_poly.pdbx_seq_one_letter_code
_entity_poly.pdbx_strand_id
1 'polypeptide(L)'
;VLSLLPQNHPLRSYLGIARDLTSDAALVDTFLHARERDYTVDDCLKFVEDAGLVFQSWLLNAPYYLHDILSPPRAVSAAVRALPQVAQWSVMERIYPTNACHFFIACRPERPKEDYAIDFSTAAVLDYVPLLRTACLLSGDEIQLPGTKLKLNPAQLPFVQQVDGRRTIREIVESVARRGDVRPENADLVRE
;
A
#
# COMPACT_ATOMS: atom_id res chain seq x y z
N VAL A 1 -21.20 28.15 2.84
CA VAL A 1 -21.24 27.53 1.49
C VAL A 1 -21.09 26.01 1.61
N LEU A 2 -20.08 25.48 2.29
CA LEU A 2 -19.86 24.03 2.43
C LEU A 2 -21.02 23.29 3.10
N SER A 3 -21.76 23.95 4.02
CA SER A 3 -22.97 23.40 4.66
C SER A 3 -24.13 23.19 3.71
N LEU A 4 -24.14 23.88 2.58
CA LEU A 4 -25.17 23.79 1.54
C LEU A 4 -24.93 22.63 0.55
N LEU A 5 -23.81 21.96 0.61
CA LEU A 5 -23.53 20.82 -0.27
C LEU A 5 -24.45 19.63 0.04
N PRO A 6 -24.89 18.88 -0.99
CA PRO A 6 -25.65 17.64 -0.79
C PRO A 6 -24.93 16.66 0.13
N GLN A 7 -25.67 15.81 0.84
CA GLN A 7 -25.09 14.85 1.78
C GLN A 7 -24.08 13.87 1.13
N ASN A 8 -24.33 13.50 -0.12
CA ASN A 8 -23.48 12.59 -0.91
C ASN A 8 -22.39 13.31 -1.72
N HIS A 9 -22.18 14.61 -1.50
CA HIS A 9 -21.15 15.34 -2.25
C HIS A 9 -19.75 14.89 -1.83
N PRO A 10 -18.83 14.60 -2.78
CA PRO A 10 -17.46 14.12 -2.48
C PRO A 10 -16.69 14.99 -1.50
N LEU A 11 -16.85 16.32 -1.57
CA LEU A 11 -16.21 17.25 -0.63
C LEU A 11 -16.63 17.05 0.82
N ARG A 12 -17.81 16.52 1.11
CA ARG A 12 -18.20 16.23 2.51
C ARG A 12 -17.35 15.11 3.12
N SER A 13 -17.04 14.09 2.34
CA SER A 13 -16.12 13.01 2.78
C SER A 13 -14.72 13.56 3.02
N TYR A 14 -14.24 14.43 2.12
CA TYR A 14 -12.95 15.09 2.26
C TYR A 14 -12.87 15.98 3.50
N LEU A 15 -13.90 16.81 3.76
CA LEU A 15 -13.98 17.66 4.94
C LEU A 15 -13.99 16.86 6.26
N GLY A 16 -14.50 15.62 6.23
CA GLY A 16 -14.45 14.71 7.38
C GLY A 16 -13.04 14.19 7.70
N ILE A 17 -12.14 14.19 6.71
CA ILE A 17 -10.75 13.70 6.83
C ILE A 17 -9.79 14.87 7.12
N ALA A 18 -10.00 16.01 6.47
CA ALA A 18 -9.16 17.20 6.56
C ALA A 18 -9.48 18.03 7.79
N ARG A 19 -8.84 17.71 8.91
CA ARG A 19 -9.09 18.35 10.22
C ARG A 19 -8.62 19.80 10.31
N ASP A 20 -7.76 20.22 9.41
CA ASP A 20 -7.16 21.56 9.34
C ASP A 20 -8.03 22.58 8.61
N LEU A 21 -9.08 22.16 7.90
CA LEU A 21 -10.00 23.03 7.17
C LEU A 21 -10.95 23.83 8.09
N THR A 22 -10.47 24.30 9.22
CA THR A 22 -11.22 25.08 10.20
C THR A 22 -10.97 26.58 10.10
N SER A 23 -9.99 27.00 9.30
CA SER A 23 -9.65 28.41 9.09
C SER A 23 -9.84 28.84 7.65
N ASP A 24 -10.08 30.14 7.43
CA ASP A 24 -10.19 30.71 6.08
C ASP A 24 -8.89 30.51 5.27
N ALA A 25 -7.74 30.60 5.92
CA ALA A 25 -6.44 30.38 5.28
C ALA A 25 -6.31 28.96 4.74
N ALA A 26 -6.70 27.95 5.53
CA ALA A 26 -6.68 26.56 5.11
C ALA A 26 -7.68 26.28 3.97
N LEU A 27 -8.86 26.93 4.00
CA LEU A 27 -9.85 26.82 2.93
C LEU A 27 -9.33 27.44 1.62
N VAL A 28 -8.66 28.60 1.71
CA VAL A 28 -8.06 29.26 0.54
C VAL A 28 -6.93 28.43 -0.02
N ASP A 29 -6.05 27.92 0.82
CA ASP A 29 -4.94 27.07 0.40
C ASP A 29 -5.41 25.78 -0.27
N THR A 30 -6.43 25.14 0.29
CA THR A 30 -6.94 23.86 -0.22
C THR A 30 -7.79 23.99 -1.48
N PHE A 31 -8.59 25.05 -1.62
CA PHE A 31 -9.60 25.12 -2.68
C PHE A 31 -9.42 26.28 -3.66
N LEU A 32 -8.61 27.26 -3.32
CA LEU A 32 -8.44 28.48 -4.12
C LEU A 32 -6.98 28.78 -4.46
N HIS A 33 -6.10 27.81 -4.32
CA HIS A 33 -4.69 27.97 -4.65
C HIS A 33 -4.51 28.24 -6.16
N ALA A 34 -3.96 29.40 -6.50
CA ALA A 34 -3.93 29.91 -7.88
C ALA A 34 -2.98 29.11 -8.82
N ARG A 35 -2.10 28.27 -8.29
CA ARG A 35 -1.10 27.50 -9.02
C ARG A 35 -1.03 26.05 -8.55
N GLU A 36 -2.18 25.42 -8.41
CA GLU A 36 -2.26 24.00 -8.08
C GLU A 36 -2.18 23.16 -9.34
N ARG A 37 -1.52 22.02 -9.24
CA ARG A 37 -1.47 21.00 -10.28
C ARG A 37 -1.66 19.64 -9.65
N ASP A 38 -2.64 18.92 -10.14
CA ASP A 38 -2.83 17.51 -9.80
C ASP A 38 -1.81 16.65 -10.55
N TYR A 39 -1.29 15.65 -9.87
CA TYR A 39 -0.37 14.67 -10.44
C TYR A 39 -0.99 13.29 -10.38
N THR A 40 -1.03 12.62 -11.52
CA THR A 40 -1.34 11.20 -11.61
C THR A 40 -0.11 10.36 -11.29
N VAL A 41 -0.30 9.04 -11.15
CA VAL A 41 0.80 8.07 -11.08
C VAL A 41 1.79 8.28 -12.22
N ASP A 42 1.28 8.39 -13.45
CA ASP A 42 2.12 8.56 -14.64
C ASP A 42 2.87 9.90 -14.62
N ASP A 43 2.23 10.98 -14.15
CA ASP A 43 2.89 12.28 -13.97
C ASP A 43 4.01 12.23 -12.92
N CYS A 44 3.79 11.51 -11.81
CA CYS A 44 4.81 11.34 -10.78
C CYS A 44 6.04 10.58 -11.31
N LEU A 45 5.81 9.50 -12.06
CA LEU A 45 6.90 8.73 -12.66
C LEU A 45 7.67 9.56 -13.68
N LYS A 46 6.94 10.28 -14.53
CA LYS A 46 7.57 11.21 -15.49
C LYS A 46 8.34 12.33 -14.79
N PHE A 47 7.82 12.87 -13.71
CA PHE A 47 8.51 13.91 -12.93
C PHE A 47 9.85 13.41 -12.37
N VAL A 48 9.91 12.17 -11.90
CA VAL A 48 11.15 11.53 -11.44
C VAL A 48 12.12 11.32 -12.59
N GLU A 49 11.65 10.85 -13.74
CA GLU A 49 12.47 10.64 -14.95
C GLU A 49 13.03 11.97 -15.49
N ASP A 50 12.20 13.01 -15.60
CA ASP A 50 12.60 14.33 -16.05
C ASP A 50 13.67 14.97 -15.14
N ALA A 51 13.69 14.59 -13.86
CA ALA A 51 14.73 15.01 -12.92
C ALA A 51 16.03 14.18 -13.01
N GLY A 52 16.12 13.21 -13.92
CA GLY A 52 17.27 12.30 -14.05
C GLY A 52 17.39 11.32 -12.88
N LEU A 53 16.30 11.04 -12.18
CA LEU A 53 16.23 10.12 -11.07
C LEU A 53 15.53 8.82 -11.48
N VAL A 54 15.62 7.81 -10.62
CA VAL A 54 14.92 6.53 -10.76
C VAL A 54 13.89 6.42 -9.64
N PHE A 55 12.66 6.07 -9.99
CA PHE A 55 11.60 5.79 -9.04
C PHE A 55 11.95 4.53 -8.24
N GLN A 56 11.98 4.64 -6.93
CA GLN A 56 12.28 3.53 -6.05
C GLN A 56 11.00 2.82 -5.57
N SER A 57 10.11 3.55 -4.92
CA SER A 57 8.87 2.98 -4.36
C SER A 57 7.88 4.07 -3.96
N TRP A 58 6.62 3.70 -3.84
CA TRP A 58 5.65 4.48 -3.09
C TRP A 58 5.95 4.35 -1.59
N LEU A 59 5.85 5.45 -0.84
CA LEU A 59 6.05 5.44 0.61
C LEU A 59 4.90 4.70 1.33
N LEU A 60 3.68 4.86 0.80
CA LEU A 60 2.48 4.15 1.25
C LEU A 60 2.02 3.26 0.09
N ASN A 61 2.35 1.99 0.11
CA ASN A 61 2.09 1.07 -1.00
C ASN A 61 0.62 0.68 -1.14
N ALA A 62 -0.12 0.57 -0.04
CA ALA A 62 -1.49 0.03 -0.06
C ALA A 62 -2.42 0.63 -1.13
N PRO A 63 -2.44 1.96 -1.39
CA PRO A 63 -3.30 2.53 -2.42
C PRO A 63 -2.98 2.10 -3.85
N TYR A 64 -1.78 1.60 -4.10
CA TYR A 64 -1.29 1.28 -5.46
C TYR A 64 -1.32 -0.21 -5.78
N TYR A 65 -1.68 -1.05 -4.81
CA TYR A 65 -1.73 -2.49 -4.99
C TYR A 65 -3.11 -3.03 -4.70
N LEU A 66 -3.50 -4.02 -5.50
CA LEU A 66 -4.76 -4.72 -5.28
C LEU A 66 -4.64 -5.59 -4.03
N HIS A 67 -5.53 -5.36 -3.07
CA HIS A 67 -5.61 -6.12 -1.83
C HIS A 67 -7.07 -6.44 -1.48
N ASP A 68 -7.26 -7.40 -0.58
CA ASP A 68 -8.57 -7.95 -0.25
C ASP A 68 -9.55 -6.94 0.39
N ILE A 69 -9.06 -5.80 0.90
CA ILE A 69 -9.93 -4.76 1.49
C ILE A 69 -10.95 -4.23 0.45
N LEU A 70 -10.56 -4.17 -0.83
CA LEU A 70 -11.45 -3.71 -1.90
C LEU A 70 -12.39 -4.82 -2.38
N SER A 71 -12.11 -6.08 -2.02
CA SER A 71 -12.87 -7.28 -2.43
C SER A 71 -13.43 -7.20 -3.86
N PRO A 72 -12.60 -6.84 -4.86
CA PRO A 72 -13.08 -6.70 -6.23
C PRO A 72 -13.50 -8.08 -6.76
N PRO A 73 -14.40 -8.13 -7.74
CA PRO A 73 -14.74 -9.38 -8.42
C PRO A 73 -13.47 -10.09 -8.91
N ARG A 74 -13.40 -11.42 -8.77
CA ARG A 74 -12.21 -12.23 -9.12
C ARG A 74 -11.70 -11.97 -10.54
N ALA A 75 -12.60 -11.76 -11.50
CA ALA A 75 -12.23 -11.43 -12.87
C ALA A 75 -11.50 -10.09 -12.99
N VAL A 76 -11.91 -9.08 -12.22
CA VAL A 76 -11.25 -7.76 -12.17
C VAL A 76 -9.88 -7.90 -11.53
N SER A 77 -9.77 -8.63 -10.43
CA SER A 77 -8.50 -8.90 -9.74
C SER A 77 -7.50 -9.57 -10.68
N ALA A 78 -7.93 -10.61 -11.41
CA ALA A 78 -7.08 -11.31 -12.37
C ALA A 78 -6.64 -10.39 -13.52
N ALA A 79 -7.55 -9.56 -14.05
CA ALA A 79 -7.22 -8.63 -15.11
C ALA A 79 -6.21 -7.56 -14.66
N VAL A 80 -6.37 -7.00 -13.47
CA VAL A 80 -5.43 -6.00 -12.92
C VAL A 80 -4.05 -6.62 -12.68
N ARG A 81 -4.00 -7.81 -12.07
CA ARG A 81 -2.73 -8.52 -11.79
C ARG A 81 -1.97 -8.92 -13.06
N ALA A 82 -2.66 -9.09 -14.18
CA ALA A 82 -2.03 -9.38 -15.47
C ALA A 82 -1.38 -8.17 -16.16
N LEU A 83 -1.63 -6.95 -15.67
CA LEU A 83 -1.04 -5.73 -16.22
C LEU A 83 0.43 -5.57 -15.77
N PRO A 84 1.26 -4.87 -16.56
CA PRO A 84 2.56 -4.38 -16.07
C PRO A 84 2.38 -3.53 -14.82
N GLN A 85 3.36 -3.56 -13.91
CA GLN A 85 3.27 -2.93 -12.58
C GLN A 85 2.84 -1.45 -12.62
N VAL A 86 3.39 -0.66 -13.52
CA VAL A 86 3.02 0.76 -13.67
C VAL A 86 1.55 0.91 -14.04
N ALA A 87 1.07 0.08 -14.97
CA ALA A 87 -0.34 0.09 -15.36
C ALA A 87 -1.27 -0.36 -14.21
N GLN A 88 -0.81 -1.30 -13.36
CA GLN A 88 -1.54 -1.65 -12.14
C GLN A 88 -1.71 -0.42 -11.23
N TRP A 89 -0.65 0.33 -10.97
CA TRP A 89 -0.70 1.54 -10.14
C TRP A 89 -1.65 2.59 -10.69
N SER A 90 -1.60 2.85 -12.02
CA SER A 90 -2.48 3.81 -12.69
C SER A 90 -3.96 3.37 -12.67
N VAL A 91 -4.22 2.05 -12.71
CA VAL A 91 -5.58 1.51 -12.53
C VAL A 91 -6.05 1.65 -11.09
N MET A 92 -5.18 1.32 -10.11
CA MET A 92 -5.52 1.41 -8.71
C MET A 92 -5.81 2.84 -8.26
N GLU A 93 -5.10 3.84 -8.77
CA GLU A 93 -5.38 5.26 -8.55
C GLU A 93 -6.83 5.62 -8.91
N ARG A 94 -7.34 5.06 -10.01
CA ARG A 94 -8.72 5.28 -10.48
C ARG A 94 -9.76 4.51 -9.67
N ILE A 95 -9.39 3.32 -9.20
CA ILE A 95 -10.27 2.48 -8.37
C ILE A 95 -10.35 3.01 -6.93
N TYR A 96 -9.25 3.61 -6.44
CA TYR A 96 -9.13 4.09 -5.06
C TYR A 96 -8.94 5.62 -5.01
N PRO A 97 -9.99 6.39 -5.29
CA PRO A 97 -9.91 7.86 -5.43
C PRO A 97 -9.67 8.61 -4.12
N THR A 98 -9.62 7.92 -2.99
CA THR A 98 -9.35 8.52 -1.68
C THR A 98 -7.86 8.72 -1.39
N ASN A 99 -6.97 8.30 -2.29
CA ASN A 99 -5.55 8.58 -2.20
C ASN A 99 -5.29 10.03 -2.64
N ALA A 100 -5.41 10.96 -1.72
CA ALA A 100 -5.34 12.40 -1.99
C ALA A 100 -3.94 12.91 -2.34
N CYS A 101 -2.88 12.18 -1.98
CA CYS A 101 -1.49 12.58 -2.20
C CYS A 101 -0.62 11.40 -2.59
N HIS A 102 0.29 11.63 -3.54
CA HIS A 102 1.31 10.67 -3.91
C HIS A 102 2.60 10.92 -3.11
N PHE A 103 2.97 9.95 -2.28
CA PHE A 103 4.24 9.96 -1.56
C PHE A 103 5.14 8.89 -2.14
N PHE A 104 6.30 9.27 -2.66
CA PHE A 104 7.23 8.34 -3.27
C PHE A 104 8.67 8.62 -2.89
N ILE A 105 9.53 7.65 -3.14
CA ILE A 105 10.97 7.74 -2.97
C ILE A 105 11.61 7.56 -4.34
N ALA A 106 12.55 8.45 -4.66
CA ALA A 106 13.39 8.33 -5.84
C ALA A 106 14.86 8.27 -5.43
N CYS A 107 15.69 7.67 -6.25
CA CYS A 107 17.12 7.56 -6.01
C CYS A 107 17.90 7.93 -7.26
N ARG A 108 19.22 8.09 -7.11
CA ARG A 108 20.12 8.30 -8.24
C ARG A 108 20.22 7.02 -9.08
N PRO A 109 20.42 7.12 -10.40
CA PRO A 109 20.54 5.98 -11.30
C PRO A 109 21.65 4.99 -10.91
N GLU A 110 22.72 5.49 -10.28
CA GLU A 110 23.88 4.68 -9.90
C GLU A 110 23.63 3.77 -8.69
N ARG A 111 22.50 3.98 -7.97
CA ARG A 111 22.15 3.12 -6.85
C ARG A 111 21.72 1.76 -7.36
N PRO A 112 22.36 0.66 -6.94
CA PRO A 112 22.00 -0.70 -7.34
C PRO A 112 20.53 -1.00 -6.98
N LYS A 113 19.82 -1.65 -7.88
CA LYS A 113 18.38 -1.95 -7.66
C LYS A 113 18.17 -2.90 -6.49
N GLU A 114 19.10 -3.81 -6.27
CA GLU A 114 19.14 -4.77 -5.16
C GLU A 114 19.22 -4.12 -3.77
N ASP A 115 19.69 -2.86 -3.69
CA ASP A 115 19.78 -2.12 -2.43
C ASP A 115 18.40 -1.60 -1.95
N TYR A 116 17.38 -1.61 -2.81
CA TYR A 116 16.07 -1.04 -2.46
C TYR A 116 14.86 -1.83 -2.96
N ALA A 117 15.04 -2.81 -3.82
CA ALA A 117 13.96 -3.65 -4.33
C ALA A 117 14.15 -5.10 -3.91
N ILE A 118 13.11 -5.69 -3.31
CA ILE A 118 13.09 -7.11 -2.98
C ILE A 118 12.49 -7.85 -4.18
N ASP A 119 13.22 -8.82 -4.72
CA ASP A 119 12.71 -9.71 -5.76
C ASP A 119 12.01 -10.92 -5.11
N PHE A 120 10.69 -10.85 -5.02
CA PHE A 120 9.85 -11.92 -4.49
C PHE A 120 9.77 -13.16 -5.39
N SER A 121 10.30 -13.11 -6.62
CA SER A 121 10.30 -14.26 -7.52
C SER A 121 11.43 -15.26 -7.22
N THR A 122 12.42 -14.87 -6.43
CA THR A 122 13.59 -15.68 -6.09
C THR A 122 13.51 -16.23 -4.66
N ALA A 123 14.19 -17.36 -4.43
CA ALA A 123 14.31 -17.95 -3.09
C ALA A 123 15.07 -17.07 -2.08
N ALA A 124 15.83 -16.08 -2.55
CA ALA A 124 16.53 -15.13 -1.69
C ALA A 124 15.60 -14.33 -0.79
N VAL A 125 14.33 -14.15 -1.19
CA VAL A 125 13.32 -13.49 -0.33
C VAL A 125 13.17 -14.19 1.02
N LEU A 126 13.40 -15.51 1.09
CA LEU A 126 13.26 -16.28 2.32
C LEU A 126 14.32 -15.92 3.39
N ASP A 127 15.41 -15.28 2.99
CA ASP A 127 16.50 -14.89 3.89
C ASP A 127 16.31 -13.50 4.49
N TYR A 128 15.28 -12.74 4.06
CA TYR A 128 14.92 -11.47 4.69
C TYR A 128 14.28 -11.68 6.06
N VAL A 129 14.55 -10.72 6.95
CA VAL A 129 13.93 -10.64 8.29
C VAL A 129 12.74 -9.67 8.22
N PRO A 130 11.50 -10.17 8.32
CA PRO A 130 10.33 -9.31 8.25
C PRO A 130 10.14 -8.52 9.54
N LEU A 131 9.62 -7.30 9.39
CA LEU A 131 9.28 -6.40 10.49
C LEU A 131 7.85 -5.89 10.33
N LEU A 132 7.11 -5.82 11.41
CA LEU A 132 5.92 -4.99 11.43
C LEU A 132 6.34 -3.51 11.36
N ARG A 133 5.67 -2.75 10.51
CA ARG A 133 5.93 -1.33 10.37
C ARG A 133 5.74 -0.62 11.72
N THR A 134 6.53 0.41 11.99
CA THR A 134 6.34 1.30 13.13
C THR A 134 4.89 1.76 13.25
N ALA A 135 4.34 1.74 14.46
CA ALA A 135 2.94 2.02 14.78
C ALA A 135 1.92 0.96 14.26
N CYS A 136 2.38 -0.21 13.78
CA CYS A 136 1.53 -1.35 13.51
C CYS A 136 1.67 -2.37 14.64
N LEU A 137 0.55 -2.84 15.18
CA LEU A 137 0.51 -3.82 16.28
C LEU A 137 -0.40 -4.98 15.91
N LEU A 138 0.07 -6.20 16.12
CA LEU A 138 -0.78 -7.39 16.01
C LEU A 138 -1.59 -7.54 17.31
N SER A 139 -2.90 -7.63 17.20
CA SER A 139 -3.84 -7.86 18.32
C SER A 139 -4.87 -8.90 17.91
N GLY A 140 -4.74 -10.11 18.43
CA GLY A 140 -5.57 -11.24 18.00
C GLY A 140 -5.32 -11.59 16.52
N ASP A 141 -6.34 -11.52 15.70
CA ASP A 141 -6.31 -11.74 14.25
C ASP A 141 -6.30 -10.43 13.44
N GLU A 142 -6.03 -9.29 14.08
CA GLU A 142 -6.00 -7.98 13.42
C GLU A 142 -4.64 -7.31 13.57
N ILE A 143 -4.15 -6.71 12.49
CA ILE A 143 -3.07 -5.72 12.55
C ILE A 143 -3.72 -4.35 12.71
N GLN A 144 -3.43 -3.70 13.83
CA GLN A 144 -3.82 -2.31 14.06
C GLN A 144 -2.86 -1.39 13.31
N LEU A 145 -3.41 -0.54 12.46
CA LEU A 145 -2.72 0.47 11.67
C LEU A 145 -3.16 1.86 12.15
N PRO A 146 -2.38 2.92 11.93
CA PRO A 146 -2.84 4.28 12.19
C PRO A 146 -4.13 4.57 11.42
N GLY A 147 -5.24 4.76 12.13
CA GLY A 147 -6.55 5.10 11.56
C GLY A 147 -7.38 3.95 10.99
N THR A 148 -6.88 2.70 10.98
CA THR A 148 -7.61 1.54 10.46
C THR A 148 -7.14 0.23 11.07
N LYS A 149 -7.79 -0.87 10.71
CA LYS A 149 -7.41 -2.24 11.11
C LYS A 149 -7.43 -3.13 9.89
N LEU A 150 -6.47 -4.04 9.81
CA LEU A 150 -6.39 -5.09 8.80
C LEU A 150 -6.66 -6.43 9.47
N LYS A 151 -7.73 -7.09 9.09
CA LYS A 151 -8.03 -8.44 9.55
C LYS A 151 -7.23 -9.46 8.74
N LEU A 152 -6.49 -10.32 9.43
CA LEU A 152 -5.75 -11.42 8.82
C LEU A 152 -6.69 -12.62 8.58
N ASN A 153 -6.46 -13.31 7.48
CA ASN A 153 -7.11 -14.58 7.28
C ASN A 153 -6.42 -15.70 8.10
N PRO A 154 -7.11 -16.83 8.35
CA PRO A 154 -6.55 -17.93 9.14
C PRO A 154 -5.23 -18.50 8.60
N ALA A 155 -4.96 -18.41 7.30
CA ALA A 155 -3.73 -18.89 6.71
C ALA A 155 -2.57 -17.90 6.93
N GLN A 156 -2.84 -16.60 7.00
CA GLN A 156 -1.82 -15.56 7.23
C GLN A 156 -1.41 -15.44 8.70
N LEU A 157 -2.36 -15.63 9.61
CA LEU A 157 -2.18 -15.38 11.04
C LEU A 157 -0.98 -16.13 11.66
N PRO A 158 -0.76 -17.43 11.43
CA PRO A 158 0.37 -18.16 12.00
C PRO A 158 1.74 -17.59 11.62
N PHE A 159 1.86 -17.05 10.40
CA PHE A 159 3.10 -16.45 9.92
C PHE A 159 3.32 -15.09 10.56
N VAL A 160 2.30 -14.23 10.56
CA VAL A 160 2.40 -12.85 11.09
C VAL A 160 2.66 -12.86 12.59
N GLN A 161 2.11 -13.82 13.35
CA GLN A 161 2.37 -13.99 14.77
C GLN A 161 3.84 -14.29 15.10
N GLN A 162 4.62 -14.74 14.12
CA GLN A 162 6.03 -15.07 14.29
C GLN A 162 6.99 -13.97 13.82
N VAL A 163 6.46 -12.87 13.29
CA VAL A 163 7.24 -11.71 12.88
C VAL A 163 7.73 -10.96 14.12
N ASP A 164 9.01 -11.11 14.45
CA ASP A 164 9.65 -10.54 15.64
C ASP A 164 10.86 -9.65 15.33
N GLY A 165 11.14 -9.45 14.02
CA GLY A 165 12.31 -8.68 13.59
C GLY A 165 13.65 -9.37 13.79
N ARG A 166 13.67 -10.68 13.99
CA ARG A 166 14.88 -11.49 14.22
C ARG A 166 14.94 -12.71 13.34
N ARG A 167 13.81 -13.41 13.20
CA ARG A 167 13.69 -14.61 12.37
C ARG A 167 13.55 -14.23 10.90
N THR A 168 14.22 -14.98 10.06
CA THR A 168 14.04 -14.92 8.60
C THR A 168 12.66 -15.45 8.20
N ILE A 169 12.20 -15.10 7.01
CA ILE A 169 10.96 -15.67 6.44
C ILE A 169 11.09 -17.20 6.38
N ARG A 170 12.25 -17.73 6.03
CA ARG A 170 12.54 -19.18 6.01
C ARG A 170 12.28 -19.84 7.37
N GLU A 171 12.86 -19.29 8.43
CA GLU A 171 12.68 -19.81 9.79
C GLU A 171 11.21 -19.74 10.25
N ILE A 172 10.50 -18.68 9.87
CA ILE A 172 9.07 -18.54 10.15
C ILE A 172 8.28 -19.63 9.42
N VAL A 173 8.50 -19.80 8.11
CA VAL A 173 7.82 -20.82 7.29
C VAL A 173 8.06 -22.22 7.85
N GLU A 174 9.31 -22.59 8.16
CA GLU A 174 9.64 -23.86 8.75
C GLU A 174 9.01 -24.09 10.13
N SER A 175 8.94 -23.02 10.94
CA SER A 175 8.31 -23.08 12.26
C SER A 175 6.80 -23.33 12.17
N VAL A 176 6.11 -22.62 11.24
CA VAL A 176 4.67 -22.80 11.00
C VAL A 176 4.39 -24.19 10.44
N ALA A 177 5.20 -24.67 9.50
CA ALA A 177 5.07 -26.02 8.92
C ALA A 177 5.22 -27.13 9.99
N ARG A 178 6.18 -26.98 10.91
CA ARG A 178 6.37 -27.94 12.01
C ARG A 178 5.20 -28.01 13.00
N ARG A 179 4.47 -26.91 13.18
CA ARG A 179 3.30 -26.86 14.08
C ARG A 179 2.06 -27.47 13.47
N GLY A 180 2.04 -27.71 12.16
CA GLY A 180 0.88 -28.21 11.45
C GLY A 180 -0.26 -27.18 11.34
N ASP A 181 0.04 -25.90 11.56
CA ASP A 181 -0.93 -24.81 11.57
C ASP A 181 -1.44 -24.45 10.16
N VAL A 182 -0.78 -24.95 9.12
CA VAL A 182 -1.19 -24.75 7.72
C VAL A 182 -1.46 -26.09 7.07
N ARG A 183 -2.69 -26.30 6.61
CA ARG A 183 -3.04 -27.46 5.79
C ARG A 183 -2.37 -27.32 4.41
N PRO A 184 -1.89 -28.45 3.80
CA PRO A 184 -1.22 -28.41 2.48
C PRO A 184 -2.03 -27.73 1.38
N GLU A 185 -3.33 -27.74 1.47
CA GLU A 185 -4.28 -27.10 0.55
C GLU A 185 -4.16 -25.55 0.52
N ASN A 186 -3.54 -24.96 1.53
CA ASN A 186 -3.33 -23.51 1.63
C ASN A 186 -1.89 -23.08 1.26
N ALA A 187 -1.02 -24.01 0.90
CA ALA A 187 0.36 -23.70 0.53
C ALA A 187 0.46 -22.88 -0.77
N ASP A 188 -0.54 -22.95 -1.64
CA ASP A 188 -0.59 -22.14 -2.86
C ASP A 188 -0.99 -20.67 -2.60
N LEU A 189 -1.62 -20.38 -1.45
CA LEU A 189 -1.97 -19.01 -1.03
C LEU A 189 -0.75 -18.19 -0.56
N VAL A 190 0.38 -18.83 -0.31
CA VAL A 190 1.64 -18.16 0.08
C VAL A 190 2.41 -17.68 -1.15
N ARG A 191 2.03 -18.12 -2.35
CA ARG A 191 2.65 -17.72 -3.64
C ARG A 191 1.87 -16.63 -4.37
N GLU A 192 0.71 -16.24 -3.89
CA GLU A 192 -0.07 -15.09 -4.36
C GLU A 192 0.14 -13.86 -3.46
#